data_63a2aa84fdd99cca7d7c30ffb3839d19
#
_entry.id   63a2aa84fdd99cca7d7c30ffb3839d19
#
_cell.length_a   1.000
_cell.length_b   1.000
_cell.length_c   1.000
_cell.angle_alpha   90.00
_cell.angle_beta   90.00
_cell.angle_gamma   90.00
#
_symmetry.space_group_name_H-M   'P 1'
#
loop_
_entity.id
_entity.type
_entity.pdbx_description
1 polymer ?
#
loop_
_entity_poly.entity_id
_entity_poly.type
_entity_poly.pdbx_seq_one_letter_code
_entity_poly.pdbx_strand_id
1 'polypeptide(L)'
;MTQPIVVAALYKFVTLEDYVDLREPLLQAMVDNGIKGTLLIAEEGINGTVSGSREGIDGLLAWLKNDPRMVDIDHKESYCDEQPFYRTKVKLKKEIVTLGVEGVDPNKKVGTYVEPQDWNALISAPEVLLIDTRNDYEVSIGTFEGAIDPKTTSFREFPDYIKEHFDPSVHKKVAMFCTGGIRCEKASSYMLGEGFEEVYHLKGGILKYLEEVPQEETKWRGDCFVFDNRVTVRHDLTEGDYDQCHACRTPVSVEDRASEHYVAGISCPHCWDKLSEKTRRSAIDRQKQIELAKARNQPHPIGYNYKQASSEA
;
A
#
# COMPACT_ATOMS: atom_id res chain seq x y z
N MET A 1 -21.93 -20.24 -6.35
CA MET A 1 -20.54 -19.75 -6.27
C MET A 1 -20.64 -18.32 -5.74
N THR A 2 -20.00 -18.01 -4.62
CA THR A 2 -19.89 -16.63 -4.14
C THR A 2 -19.08 -15.85 -5.15
N GLN A 3 -19.53 -14.64 -5.52
CA GLN A 3 -18.76 -13.76 -6.40
C GLN A 3 -17.48 -13.33 -5.68
N PRO A 4 -16.34 -13.27 -6.38
CA PRO A 4 -15.09 -12.84 -5.77
C PRO A 4 -15.20 -11.40 -5.27
N ILE A 5 -14.54 -11.11 -4.16
CA ILE A 5 -14.43 -9.76 -3.63
C ILE A 5 -13.40 -8.99 -4.46
N VAL A 6 -13.77 -7.81 -4.91
CA VAL A 6 -12.88 -6.89 -5.62
C VAL A 6 -12.09 -6.09 -4.59
N VAL A 7 -10.78 -6.00 -4.78
CA VAL A 7 -9.88 -5.15 -3.99
C VAL A 7 -9.34 -4.07 -4.91
N ALA A 8 -9.66 -2.81 -4.63
CA ALA A 8 -9.26 -1.66 -5.42
C ALA A 8 -8.26 -0.78 -4.65
N ALA A 9 -7.04 -0.67 -5.16
CA ALA A 9 -6.04 0.29 -4.72
C ALA A 9 -6.15 1.54 -5.61
N LEU A 10 -6.42 2.69 -5.01
CA LEU A 10 -6.64 3.94 -5.73
C LEU A 10 -5.88 5.10 -5.11
N TYR A 11 -5.44 6.03 -5.92
CA TYR A 11 -4.94 7.32 -5.46
C TYR A 11 -5.07 8.38 -6.56
N LYS A 12 -5.07 9.64 -6.14
CA LYS A 12 -4.90 10.78 -7.03
C LYS A 12 -4.30 11.94 -6.26
N PHE A 13 -3.24 12.55 -6.83
CA PHE A 13 -2.80 13.86 -6.43
C PHE A 13 -3.69 14.90 -7.13
N VAL A 14 -4.40 15.69 -6.35
CA VAL A 14 -5.29 16.77 -6.80
C VAL A 14 -5.57 17.68 -5.63
N THR A 15 -5.62 18.99 -5.86
CA THR A 15 -5.92 19.96 -4.80
C THR A 15 -7.36 19.83 -4.32
N LEU A 16 -7.52 19.47 -3.05
CA LEU A 16 -8.80 19.32 -2.35
C LEU A 16 -8.85 20.27 -1.15
N GLU A 17 -9.06 21.57 -1.37
CA GLU A 17 -9.12 22.56 -0.28
C GLU A 17 -10.21 22.24 0.74
N ASP A 18 -11.27 21.58 0.31
CA ASP A 18 -12.45 21.16 1.09
C ASP A 18 -12.36 19.72 1.64
N TYR A 19 -11.15 19.11 1.66
CA TYR A 19 -10.97 17.70 2.05
C TYR A 19 -11.54 17.36 3.44
N VAL A 20 -11.62 18.34 4.34
CA VAL A 20 -12.21 18.14 5.68
C VAL A 20 -13.70 17.87 5.57
N ASP A 21 -14.40 18.63 4.72
CA ASP A 21 -15.85 18.52 4.51
C ASP A 21 -16.22 17.29 3.68
N LEU A 22 -15.31 16.82 2.80
CA LEU A 22 -15.48 15.59 2.02
C LEU A 22 -15.44 14.31 2.87
N ARG A 23 -14.90 14.36 4.09
CA ARG A 23 -14.69 13.17 4.93
C ARG A 23 -15.99 12.40 5.20
N GLU A 24 -17.01 13.06 5.71
CA GLU A 24 -18.25 12.39 6.09
C GLU A 24 -19.07 11.92 4.87
N PRO A 25 -19.24 12.71 3.80
CA PRO A 25 -19.88 12.25 2.57
C PRO A 25 -19.17 11.02 1.96
N LEU A 26 -17.83 11.02 1.91
CA LEU A 26 -17.06 9.89 1.39
C LEU A 26 -17.21 8.64 2.28
N LEU A 27 -17.18 8.81 3.61
CA LEU A 27 -17.42 7.70 4.53
C LEU A 27 -18.82 7.10 4.34
N GLN A 28 -19.84 7.95 4.18
CA GLN A 28 -21.20 7.51 3.93
C GLN A 28 -21.30 6.76 2.58
N ALA A 29 -20.69 7.29 1.52
CA ALA A 29 -20.65 6.61 0.22
C ALA A 29 -19.98 5.22 0.31
N MET A 30 -18.90 5.07 1.10
CA MET A 30 -18.29 3.76 1.35
C MET A 30 -19.26 2.82 2.09
N VAL A 31 -19.98 3.32 3.10
CA VAL A 31 -20.93 2.51 3.88
C VAL A 31 -22.12 2.07 3.02
N ASP A 32 -22.71 2.99 2.26
CA ASP A 32 -23.89 2.71 1.40
C ASP A 32 -23.57 1.68 0.32
N ASN A 33 -22.32 1.64 -0.14
CA ASN A 33 -21.85 0.67 -1.14
C ASN A 33 -21.24 -0.60 -0.51
N GLY A 34 -21.34 -0.79 0.81
CA GLY A 34 -20.80 -1.99 1.49
C GLY A 34 -19.29 -2.13 1.46
N ILE A 35 -18.56 -1.01 1.28
CA ILE A 35 -17.10 -1.00 1.11
C ILE A 35 -16.38 -1.10 2.45
N LYS A 36 -15.36 -1.97 2.50
CA LYS A 36 -14.37 -2.03 3.58
C LYS A 36 -13.03 -1.47 3.10
N GLY A 37 -12.19 -1.03 4.03
CA GLY A 37 -10.87 -0.49 3.75
C GLY A 37 -10.65 0.89 4.34
N THR A 38 -9.57 1.53 3.93
CA THR A 38 -9.23 2.87 4.42
C THR A 38 -8.88 3.79 3.26
N LEU A 39 -9.57 4.93 3.18
CA LEU A 39 -9.18 6.04 2.34
C LEU A 39 -8.55 7.14 3.20
N LEU A 40 -7.44 7.67 2.72
CA LEU A 40 -6.75 8.83 3.27
C LEU A 40 -7.10 10.02 2.38
N ILE A 41 -7.48 11.14 2.96
CA ILE A 41 -7.71 12.39 2.23
C ILE A 41 -6.92 13.52 2.89
N ALA A 42 -6.36 14.38 2.06
CA ALA A 42 -5.60 15.56 2.44
C ALA A 42 -5.85 16.67 1.41
N GLU A 43 -5.31 17.85 1.66
CA GLU A 43 -5.32 18.95 0.68
C GLU A 43 -4.69 18.55 -0.67
N GLU A 44 -3.69 17.65 -0.65
CA GLU A 44 -2.98 17.17 -1.83
C GLU A 44 -3.67 16.03 -2.59
N GLY A 45 -4.81 15.49 -2.09
CA GLY A 45 -5.55 14.44 -2.80
C GLY A 45 -6.14 13.32 -1.95
N ILE A 46 -6.26 12.14 -2.58
CA ILE A 46 -6.84 10.91 -2.02
C ILE A 46 -5.93 9.72 -2.24
N ASN A 47 -5.90 8.78 -1.29
CA ASN A 47 -5.15 7.51 -1.39
C ASN A 47 -5.76 6.43 -0.51
N GLY A 48 -5.77 5.20 -0.99
CA GLY A 48 -6.08 4.04 -0.15
C GLY A 48 -6.35 2.76 -0.90
N THR A 49 -6.67 1.73 -0.12
CA THR A 49 -7.12 0.43 -0.64
C THR A 49 -8.44 0.08 0.02
N VAL A 50 -9.37 -0.35 -0.81
CA VAL A 50 -10.73 -0.71 -0.40
C VAL A 50 -11.15 -2.01 -1.05
N SER A 51 -12.18 -2.66 -0.50
CA SER A 51 -12.74 -3.89 -1.05
C SER A 51 -14.25 -3.95 -0.88
N GLY A 52 -14.90 -4.66 -1.79
CA GLY A 52 -16.34 -4.85 -1.80
C GLY A 52 -16.79 -5.76 -2.92
N SER A 53 -18.11 -5.86 -3.12
CA SER A 53 -18.67 -6.49 -4.31
C SER A 53 -18.32 -5.66 -5.56
N ARG A 54 -18.49 -6.25 -6.73
CA ARG A 54 -18.29 -5.51 -8.00
C ARG A 54 -19.16 -4.26 -8.05
N GLU A 55 -20.44 -4.41 -7.71
CA GLU A 55 -21.41 -3.30 -7.70
C GLU A 55 -21.03 -2.22 -6.67
N GLY A 56 -20.52 -2.65 -5.50
CA GLY A 56 -20.08 -1.72 -4.45
C GLY A 56 -18.87 -0.91 -4.88
N ILE A 57 -17.86 -1.53 -5.48
CA ILE A 57 -16.68 -0.82 -6.01
C ILE A 57 -17.08 0.13 -7.14
N ASP A 58 -17.91 -0.31 -8.08
CA ASP A 58 -18.39 0.54 -9.17
C ASP A 58 -19.18 1.74 -8.64
N GLY A 59 -20.04 1.53 -7.63
CA GLY A 59 -20.79 2.59 -6.96
C GLY A 59 -19.88 3.62 -6.28
N LEU A 60 -18.84 3.18 -5.55
CA LEU A 60 -17.87 4.10 -4.96
C LEU A 60 -17.08 4.87 -6.01
N LEU A 61 -16.60 4.19 -7.07
CA LEU A 61 -15.87 4.84 -8.15
C LEU A 61 -16.74 5.85 -8.90
N ALA A 62 -18.02 5.53 -9.15
CA ALA A 62 -18.98 6.48 -9.75
C ALA A 62 -19.18 7.70 -8.85
N TRP A 63 -19.29 7.49 -7.52
CA TRP A 63 -19.41 8.60 -6.57
C TRP A 63 -18.17 9.51 -6.60
N LEU A 64 -16.96 8.92 -6.59
CA LEU A 64 -15.70 9.67 -6.69
C LEU A 64 -15.61 10.45 -8.01
N LYS A 65 -15.92 9.82 -9.13
CA LYS A 65 -15.86 10.43 -10.48
C LYS A 65 -16.93 11.49 -10.74
N ASN A 66 -17.93 11.60 -9.88
CA ASN A 66 -18.89 12.71 -9.92
C ASN A 66 -18.26 14.06 -9.51
N ASP A 67 -17.17 14.04 -8.76
CA ASP A 67 -16.37 15.23 -8.52
C ASP A 67 -15.45 15.47 -9.74
N PRO A 68 -15.56 16.63 -10.41
CA PRO A 68 -14.75 16.95 -11.60
C PRO A 68 -13.23 16.84 -11.34
N ARG A 69 -12.80 17.02 -10.11
CA ARG A 69 -11.40 16.91 -9.70
C ARG A 69 -10.90 15.44 -9.70
N MET A 70 -11.82 14.48 -9.62
CA MET A 70 -11.52 13.05 -9.50
C MET A 70 -12.03 12.20 -10.68
N VAL A 71 -12.49 12.83 -11.77
CA VAL A 71 -13.08 12.13 -12.93
C VAL A 71 -12.15 11.10 -13.56
N ASP A 72 -10.85 11.33 -13.53
CA ASP A 72 -9.79 10.48 -14.08
C ASP A 72 -9.02 9.73 -12.98
N ILE A 73 -9.62 9.56 -11.79
CA ILE A 73 -8.98 8.76 -10.72
C ILE A 73 -8.68 7.35 -11.22
N ASP A 74 -7.40 6.98 -11.15
CA ASP A 74 -6.93 5.66 -11.52
C ASP A 74 -7.00 4.69 -10.34
N HIS A 75 -7.24 3.43 -10.63
CA HIS A 75 -7.27 2.37 -9.62
C HIS A 75 -6.76 1.05 -10.21
N LYS A 76 -6.24 0.18 -9.35
CA LYS A 76 -5.78 -1.16 -9.68
C LYS A 76 -6.65 -2.14 -8.95
N GLU A 77 -7.10 -3.17 -9.64
CA GLU A 77 -7.96 -4.20 -9.08
C GLU A 77 -7.24 -5.53 -8.95
N SER A 78 -7.62 -6.25 -7.93
CA SER A 78 -7.28 -7.65 -7.72
C SER A 78 -8.46 -8.32 -7.01
N TYR A 79 -8.46 -9.64 -6.93
CA TYR A 79 -9.60 -10.40 -6.43
C TYR A 79 -9.18 -11.32 -5.30
N CYS A 80 -10.11 -11.61 -4.39
CA CYS A 80 -9.92 -12.57 -3.33
C CYS A 80 -11.27 -13.20 -2.93
N ASP A 81 -11.20 -14.36 -2.27
CA ASP A 81 -12.40 -15.09 -1.83
C ASP A 81 -12.94 -14.57 -0.49
N GLU A 82 -12.07 -14.03 0.35
CA GLU A 82 -12.41 -13.52 1.67
C GLU A 82 -12.20 -12.01 1.78
N GLN A 83 -13.02 -11.35 2.63
CA GLN A 83 -12.94 -9.90 2.86
C GLN A 83 -11.61 -9.52 3.52
N PRO A 84 -10.70 -8.80 2.82
CA PRO A 84 -9.35 -8.51 3.31
C PRO A 84 -9.30 -7.32 4.27
N PHE A 85 -10.43 -6.69 4.58
CA PHE A 85 -10.52 -5.60 5.53
C PHE A 85 -11.64 -5.78 6.54
N TYR A 86 -11.39 -5.41 7.79
CA TYR A 86 -12.39 -5.48 8.86
C TYR A 86 -13.20 -4.20 9.03
N ARG A 87 -12.73 -3.04 8.55
CA ARG A 87 -13.29 -1.72 8.86
C ARG A 87 -13.43 -0.85 7.62
N THR A 88 -14.44 0.04 7.67
CA THR A 88 -14.59 1.16 6.74
C THR A 88 -14.07 2.43 7.41
N LYS A 89 -13.14 3.15 6.77
CA LYS A 89 -12.54 4.36 7.33
C LYS A 89 -12.18 5.38 6.27
N VAL A 90 -12.46 6.65 6.59
CA VAL A 90 -11.86 7.82 5.92
C VAL A 90 -11.05 8.59 6.97
N LYS A 91 -9.78 8.86 6.67
CA LYS A 91 -8.87 9.54 7.59
C LYS A 91 -8.35 10.83 6.96
N LEU A 92 -8.51 11.93 7.70
CA LEU A 92 -7.83 13.18 7.38
C LEU A 92 -6.32 13.06 7.66
N LYS A 93 -5.53 13.53 6.73
CA LYS A 93 -4.06 13.51 6.79
C LYS A 93 -3.50 14.88 6.38
N LYS A 94 -2.22 15.14 6.68
CA LYS A 94 -1.47 16.26 6.11
C LYS A 94 -0.98 15.93 4.69
N GLU A 95 -0.64 14.67 4.49
CA GLU A 95 -0.15 14.11 3.22
C GLU A 95 -0.83 12.76 2.98
N ILE A 96 -1.25 12.48 1.75
CA ILE A 96 -1.83 11.17 1.38
C ILE A 96 -0.79 10.06 1.30
N VAL A 97 0.47 10.43 1.10
CA VAL A 97 1.67 9.59 1.30
C VAL A 97 2.75 10.46 1.91
N THR A 98 3.25 10.09 3.08
CA THR A 98 4.08 11.00 3.87
C THR A 98 5.55 10.92 3.49
N LEU A 99 6.04 11.97 2.83
CA LEU A 99 7.46 12.22 2.56
C LEU A 99 8.09 13.12 3.63
N GLY A 100 7.32 14.09 4.14
CA GLY A 100 7.75 15.01 5.20
C GLY A 100 8.60 16.19 4.72
N VAL A 101 8.65 16.46 3.42
CA VAL A 101 9.37 17.60 2.83
C VAL A 101 8.36 18.63 2.35
N GLU A 102 8.47 19.85 2.85
CA GLU A 102 7.58 20.94 2.48
C GLU A 102 7.81 21.39 1.02
N GLY A 103 6.73 21.73 0.32
CA GLY A 103 6.77 22.23 -1.05
C GLY A 103 6.90 21.17 -2.15
N VAL A 104 6.99 19.89 -1.80
CA VAL A 104 6.96 18.80 -2.79
C VAL A 104 5.52 18.58 -3.24
N ASP A 105 5.24 18.89 -4.51
CA ASP A 105 3.90 18.84 -5.10
C ASP A 105 3.92 18.14 -6.48
N PRO A 106 3.48 16.89 -6.57
CA PRO A 106 3.40 16.16 -7.84
C PRO A 106 2.49 16.81 -8.90
N ASN A 107 1.52 17.64 -8.48
CA ASN A 107 0.66 18.37 -9.43
C ASN A 107 1.42 19.47 -10.18
N LYS A 108 2.53 19.97 -9.62
CA LYS A 108 3.36 21.00 -10.26
C LYS A 108 4.52 20.42 -11.07
N LYS A 109 5.16 19.39 -10.52
CA LYS A 109 6.32 18.76 -11.15
C LYS A 109 6.39 17.30 -10.76
N VAL A 110 6.43 16.42 -11.73
CA VAL A 110 6.52 14.97 -11.53
C VAL A 110 7.47 14.36 -12.56
N GLY A 111 8.08 13.22 -12.24
CA GLY A 111 8.94 12.48 -13.15
C GLY A 111 8.20 11.89 -14.34
N THR A 112 8.95 11.33 -15.26
CA THR A 112 8.40 10.69 -16.46
C THR A 112 7.80 9.32 -16.10
N TYR A 113 6.51 9.14 -16.41
CA TYR A 113 5.86 7.84 -16.30
C TYR A 113 6.36 6.88 -17.37
N VAL A 114 6.70 5.66 -16.96
CA VAL A 114 7.11 4.59 -17.88
C VAL A 114 6.10 3.46 -17.79
N GLU A 115 5.52 3.07 -18.93
CA GLU A 115 4.56 1.97 -18.98
C GLU A 115 5.25 0.64 -18.62
N PRO A 116 4.53 -0.34 -18.05
CA PRO A 116 5.09 -1.64 -17.69
C PRO A 116 5.84 -2.35 -18.82
N GLN A 117 5.36 -2.24 -20.06
CA GLN A 117 5.96 -2.85 -21.25
C GLN A 117 7.34 -2.29 -21.60
N ASP A 118 7.59 -1.02 -21.29
CA ASP A 118 8.86 -0.33 -21.56
C ASP A 118 9.82 -0.39 -20.36
N TRP A 119 9.31 -0.82 -19.18
CA TRP A 119 10.06 -0.79 -17.93
C TRP A 119 11.31 -1.65 -17.96
N ASN A 120 11.21 -2.88 -18.46
CA ASN A 120 12.35 -3.81 -18.54
C ASN A 120 13.51 -3.27 -19.37
N ALA A 121 13.21 -2.59 -20.47
CA ALA A 121 14.22 -1.96 -21.33
C ALA A 121 14.94 -0.83 -20.57
N LEU A 122 14.18 0.04 -19.89
CA LEU A 122 14.74 1.15 -19.12
C LEU A 122 15.67 0.67 -18.01
N ILE A 123 15.20 -0.26 -17.15
CA ILE A 123 15.98 -0.71 -15.98
C ILE A 123 17.15 -1.63 -16.32
N SER A 124 17.24 -2.07 -17.58
CA SER A 124 18.39 -2.84 -18.08
C SER A 124 19.53 -1.97 -18.60
N ALA A 125 19.29 -0.69 -18.78
CA ALA A 125 20.30 0.25 -19.24
C ALA A 125 21.32 0.53 -18.12
N PRO A 126 22.64 0.35 -18.36
CA PRO A 126 23.64 0.39 -17.30
C PRO A 126 23.83 1.79 -16.69
N GLU A 127 23.38 2.84 -17.38
CA GLU A 127 23.43 4.22 -16.88
C GLU A 127 22.22 4.58 -15.99
N VAL A 128 21.23 3.72 -15.86
CA VAL A 128 20.01 3.96 -15.08
C VAL A 128 20.19 3.43 -13.66
N LEU A 129 20.09 4.33 -12.71
CA LEU A 129 20.04 4.01 -11.29
C LEU A 129 18.62 3.57 -10.92
N LEU A 130 18.43 2.31 -10.57
CA LEU A 130 17.13 1.78 -10.18
C LEU A 130 16.98 1.79 -8.65
N ILE A 131 15.97 2.47 -8.12
CA ILE A 131 15.73 2.61 -6.67
C ILE A 131 14.35 2.08 -6.29
N ASP A 132 14.29 1.19 -5.32
CA ASP A 132 13.05 0.77 -4.67
C ASP A 132 12.66 1.79 -3.59
N THR A 133 11.54 2.50 -3.75
CA THR A 133 11.08 3.52 -2.80
C THR A 133 10.25 2.95 -1.66
N ARG A 134 10.18 1.63 -1.53
CA ARG A 134 9.43 0.95 -0.48
C ARG A 134 10.25 0.82 0.80
N ASN A 135 9.58 0.41 1.87
CA ASN A 135 10.24 0.10 3.12
C ASN A 135 10.95 -1.26 3.05
N ASP A 136 11.97 -1.46 3.88
CA ASP A 136 12.81 -2.64 3.95
C ASP A 136 12.02 -3.96 4.05
N TYR A 137 10.96 -4.01 4.86
CA TYR A 137 10.10 -5.19 5.00
C TYR A 137 9.31 -5.54 3.72
N GLU A 138 9.04 -4.56 2.85
CA GLU A 138 8.41 -4.77 1.55
C GLU A 138 9.44 -5.28 0.53
N VAL A 139 10.66 -4.71 0.57
CA VAL A 139 11.78 -5.10 -0.31
C VAL A 139 12.23 -6.52 -0.02
N SER A 140 12.26 -6.92 1.25
CA SER A 140 12.74 -8.24 1.69
C SER A 140 11.96 -9.42 1.12
N ILE A 141 10.71 -9.22 0.68
CA ILE A 141 9.86 -10.27 0.11
C ILE A 141 9.82 -10.26 -1.41
N GLY A 142 10.28 -9.21 -2.04
CA GLY A 142 10.40 -9.13 -3.49
C GLY A 142 10.80 -7.75 -3.95
N THR A 143 11.58 -7.70 -5.05
CA THR A 143 12.05 -6.47 -5.69
C THR A 143 12.45 -6.72 -7.15
N PHE A 144 12.73 -5.67 -7.92
CA PHE A 144 13.31 -5.84 -9.26
C PHE A 144 14.79 -6.17 -9.21
N GLU A 145 15.25 -6.96 -10.18
CA GLU A 145 16.66 -7.26 -10.36
C GLU A 145 17.49 -5.98 -10.50
N GLY A 146 18.57 -5.87 -9.72
CA GLY A 146 19.46 -4.72 -9.75
C GLY A 146 18.96 -3.48 -9.03
N ALA A 147 17.79 -3.55 -8.38
CA ALA A 147 17.28 -2.42 -7.62
C ALA A 147 18.09 -2.18 -6.34
N ILE A 148 18.33 -0.91 -6.05
CA ILE A 148 18.90 -0.45 -4.80
C ILE A 148 17.81 -0.41 -3.74
N ASP A 149 18.05 -1.09 -2.63
CA ASP A 149 17.26 -1.03 -1.42
C ASP A 149 17.81 0.05 -0.48
N PRO A 150 17.08 1.17 -0.26
CA PRO A 150 17.49 2.20 0.68
C PRO A 150 17.50 1.75 2.14
N LYS A 151 16.92 0.58 2.45
CA LYS A 151 16.76 0.04 3.81
C LYS A 151 16.05 0.98 4.77
N THR A 152 15.15 1.78 4.24
CA THR A 152 14.33 2.69 5.01
C THR A 152 13.20 1.93 5.70
N THR A 153 12.90 2.30 6.94
CA THR A 153 11.76 1.76 7.70
C THR A 153 10.49 2.56 7.46
N SER A 154 10.63 3.74 6.88
CA SER A 154 9.57 4.68 6.56
C SER A 154 9.95 5.50 5.32
N PHE A 155 8.97 5.78 4.45
CA PHE A 155 9.17 6.64 3.27
C PHE A 155 9.66 8.06 3.61
N ARG A 156 9.51 8.51 4.85
CA ARG A 156 10.06 9.79 5.35
C ARG A 156 11.58 9.83 5.38
N GLU A 157 12.24 8.69 5.42
CA GLU A 157 13.70 8.59 5.44
C GLU A 157 14.31 8.68 4.03
N PHE A 158 13.47 8.54 2.99
CA PHE A 158 13.90 8.56 1.59
C PHE A 158 14.63 9.87 1.19
N PRO A 159 14.18 11.08 1.56
CA PRO A 159 14.89 12.31 1.23
C PRO A 159 16.31 12.37 1.80
N ASP A 160 16.49 11.94 3.04
CA ASP A 160 17.81 11.93 3.69
C ASP A 160 18.73 10.91 3.02
N TYR A 161 18.20 9.72 2.71
CA TYR A 161 18.94 8.69 1.98
C TYR A 161 19.41 9.18 0.61
N ILE A 162 18.57 9.87 -0.16
CA ILE A 162 18.93 10.43 -1.47
C ILE A 162 20.06 11.46 -1.33
N LYS A 163 19.95 12.39 -0.38
CA LYS A 163 20.97 13.43 -0.14
C LYS A 163 22.33 12.85 0.26
N GLU A 164 22.32 11.76 1.03
CA GLU A 164 23.54 11.13 1.53
C GLU A 164 24.26 10.29 0.47
N HIS A 165 23.51 9.65 -0.44
CA HIS A 165 24.07 8.62 -1.33
C HIS A 165 24.17 9.02 -2.80
N PHE A 166 23.43 10.05 -3.23
CA PHE A 166 23.36 10.39 -4.65
C PHE A 166 23.61 11.85 -4.94
N ASP A 167 24.44 12.09 -5.95
CA ASP A 167 24.77 13.41 -6.48
C ASP A 167 24.09 13.59 -7.86
N PRO A 168 23.19 14.57 -8.04
CA PRO A 168 22.52 14.81 -9.31
C PRO A 168 23.47 15.19 -10.45
N SER A 169 24.70 15.66 -10.15
CA SER A 169 25.70 15.93 -11.16
C SER A 169 26.29 14.66 -11.77
N VAL A 170 26.27 13.56 -11.03
CA VAL A 170 26.83 12.23 -11.40
C VAL A 170 25.72 11.28 -11.86
N HIS A 171 24.64 11.18 -11.09
CA HIS A 171 23.54 10.24 -11.30
C HIS A 171 22.45 10.87 -12.16
N LYS A 172 22.65 10.88 -13.48
CA LYS A 172 21.80 11.61 -14.43
C LYS A 172 20.44 10.96 -14.66
N LYS A 173 20.37 9.62 -14.65
CA LYS A 173 19.15 8.85 -14.95
C LYS A 173 18.75 8.01 -13.76
N VAL A 174 17.59 8.27 -13.22
CA VAL A 174 17.04 7.54 -12.08
C VAL A 174 15.68 6.97 -12.42
N ALA A 175 15.49 5.68 -12.17
CA ALA A 175 14.22 4.98 -12.28
C ALA A 175 13.75 4.51 -10.90
N MET A 176 12.49 4.71 -10.58
CA MET A 176 11.93 4.37 -9.27
C MET A 176 10.63 3.59 -9.41
N PHE A 177 10.37 2.75 -8.43
CA PHE A 177 9.11 2.00 -8.35
C PHE A 177 8.64 1.85 -6.91
N CYS A 178 7.34 1.61 -6.74
CA CYS A 178 6.70 1.19 -5.50
C CYS A 178 5.48 0.32 -5.80
N THR A 179 4.77 -0.14 -4.80
CA THR A 179 3.63 -1.06 -4.95
C THR A 179 2.57 -0.55 -5.94
N GLY A 180 2.07 0.67 -5.79
CA GLY A 180 0.97 1.21 -6.61
C GLY A 180 1.29 2.50 -7.38
N GLY A 181 2.52 3.05 -7.28
CA GLY A 181 2.95 4.27 -7.99
C GLY A 181 2.99 5.54 -7.14
N ILE A 182 2.16 5.68 -6.12
CA ILE A 182 1.99 6.93 -5.36
C ILE A 182 3.28 7.49 -4.72
N ARG A 183 4.10 6.62 -4.09
CA ARG A 183 5.38 7.06 -3.50
C ARG A 183 6.32 7.62 -4.56
N CYS A 184 6.32 7.00 -5.74
CA CYS A 184 7.20 7.41 -6.83
C CYS A 184 6.82 8.75 -7.44
N GLU A 185 5.53 9.08 -7.51
CA GLU A 185 5.13 10.43 -7.95
C GLU A 185 5.72 11.48 -7.01
N LYS A 186 5.57 11.28 -5.70
CA LYS A 186 6.10 12.21 -4.71
C LYS A 186 7.63 12.22 -4.63
N ALA A 187 8.27 11.05 -4.71
CA ALA A 187 9.73 10.92 -4.76
C ALA A 187 10.32 11.58 -6.01
N SER A 188 9.70 11.39 -7.17
CA SER A 188 10.18 12.01 -8.41
C SER A 188 10.04 13.53 -8.40
N SER A 189 8.93 14.05 -7.85
CA SER A 189 8.75 15.49 -7.64
C SER A 189 9.88 16.07 -6.76
N TYR A 190 10.19 15.38 -5.66
CA TYR A 190 11.27 15.74 -4.77
C TYR A 190 12.63 15.71 -5.47
N MET A 191 13.00 14.61 -6.13
CA MET A 191 14.31 14.47 -6.80
C MET A 191 14.51 15.49 -7.91
N LEU A 192 13.47 15.79 -8.69
CA LEU A 192 13.52 16.88 -9.67
C LEU A 192 13.73 18.26 -9.02
N GLY A 193 13.23 18.45 -7.78
CA GLY A 193 13.51 19.64 -6.96
C GLY A 193 14.95 19.72 -6.49
N GLU A 194 15.57 18.60 -6.18
CA GLU A 194 16.99 18.49 -5.77
C GLU A 194 17.98 18.55 -6.97
N GLY A 195 17.49 18.72 -8.21
CA GLY A 195 18.34 18.95 -9.39
C GLY A 195 18.66 17.70 -10.23
N PHE A 196 18.02 16.56 -9.96
CA PHE A 196 18.08 15.41 -10.86
C PHE A 196 17.39 15.75 -12.19
N GLU A 197 17.97 15.34 -13.32
CA GLU A 197 17.49 15.75 -14.65
C GLU A 197 16.50 14.75 -15.26
N GLU A 198 16.87 13.47 -15.28
CA GLU A 198 16.08 12.39 -15.88
C GLU A 198 15.55 11.46 -14.78
N VAL A 199 14.33 11.71 -14.32
CA VAL A 199 13.69 10.95 -13.25
C VAL A 199 12.47 10.22 -13.81
N TYR A 200 12.52 8.91 -13.79
CA TYR A 200 11.51 8.00 -14.32
C TYR A 200 10.83 7.23 -13.18
N HIS A 201 9.58 6.86 -13.37
CA HIS A 201 8.91 5.97 -12.43
C HIS A 201 7.89 5.06 -13.13
N LEU A 202 7.75 3.85 -12.57
CA LEU A 202 6.87 2.82 -13.10
C LEU A 202 5.40 3.23 -12.93
N LYS A 203 4.71 3.44 -14.05
CA LYS A 203 3.30 3.80 -14.07
C LYS A 203 2.44 2.69 -13.50
N GLY A 204 1.60 3.03 -12.54
CA GLY A 204 0.76 2.06 -11.83
C GLY A 204 1.51 1.15 -10.85
N GLY A 205 2.84 1.30 -10.75
CA GLY A 205 3.69 0.56 -9.82
C GLY A 205 3.81 -0.93 -10.14
N ILE A 206 4.31 -1.67 -9.15
CA ILE A 206 4.54 -3.12 -9.25
C ILE A 206 3.25 -3.87 -9.60
N LEU A 207 2.13 -3.49 -8.99
CA LEU A 207 0.85 -4.18 -9.24
C LEU A 207 0.47 -4.16 -10.72
N LYS A 208 0.59 -3.00 -11.39
CA LYS A 208 0.29 -2.89 -12.82
C LYS A 208 1.32 -3.66 -13.66
N TYR A 209 2.58 -3.65 -13.27
CA TYR A 209 3.62 -4.42 -13.94
C TYR A 209 3.35 -5.94 -13.87
N LEU A 210 2.95 -6.46 -12.72
CA LEU A 210 2.63 -7.87 -12.52
C LEU A 210 1.34 -8.29 -13.27
N GLU A 211 0.44 -7.35 -13.53
CA GLU A 211 -0.78 -7.56 -14.31
C GLU A 211 -0.50 -7.63 -15.83
N GLU A 212 0.41 -6.77 -16.33
CA GLU A 212 0.56 -6.53 -17.77
C GLU A 212 1.79 -7.21 -18.39
N VAL A 213 2.86 -7.47 -17.62
CA VAL A 213 4.07 -8.08 -18.12
C VAL A 213 4.02 -9.59 -17.96
N PRO A 214 4.21 -10.39 -19.03
CA PRO A 214 4.22 -11.84 -18.94
C PRO A 214 5.26 -12.37 -17.94
N GLN A 215 4.95 -13.49 -17.28
CA GLN A 215 5.84 -14.07 -16.26
C GLN A 215 7.20 -14.46 -16.80
N GLU A 216 7.29 -14.89 -18.06
CA GLU A 216 8.53 -15.24 -18.73
C GLU A 216 9.44 -14.04 -19.04
N GLU A 217 8.88 -12.84 -19.09
CA GLU A 217 9.61 -11.60 -19.37
C GLU A 217 9.93 -10.81 -18.10
N THR A 218 9.39 -11.25 -16.94
CA THR A 218 9.47 -10.48 -15.70
C THR A 218 10.90 -10.35 -15.16
N LYS A 219 11.26 -9.13 -14.76
CA LYS A 219 12.45 -8.83 -13.95
C LYS A 219 12.13 -8.69 -12.46
N TRP A 220 10.88 -8.88 -12.09
CA TRP A 220 10.46 -8.93 -10.70
C TRP A 220 10.84 -10.27 -10.07
N ARG A 221 11.30 -10.24 -8.81
CA ARG A 221 11.65 -11.43 -8.02
C ARG A 221 10.89 -11.42 -6.69
N GLY A 222 10.29 -12.55 -6.34
CA GLY A 222 9.49 -12.72 -5.12
C GLY A 222 8.04 -12.24 -5.25
N ASP A 223 7.40 -12.02 -4.10
CA ASP A 223 6.03 -11.54 -3.99
C ASP A 223 5.97 -10.02 -3.84
N CYS A 224 4.83 -9.40 -4.12
CA CYS A 224 4.59 -7.98 -3.89
C CYS A 224 3.78 -7.78 -2.61
N PHE A 225 4.31 -7.00 -1.65
CA PHE A 225 3.57 -6.63 -0.44
C PHE A 225 2.36 -5.75 -0.77
N VAL A 226 1.22 -6.09 -0.16
CA VAL A 226 -0.02 -5.32 -0.22
C VAL A 226 -0.51 -4.94 1.18
N PHE A 227 -1.24 -3.82 1.29
CA PHE A 227 -1.63 -3.24 2.59
C PHE A 227 -3.00 -3.74 3.07
N ASP A 228 -3.28 -5.03 2.89
CA ASP A 228 -4.49 -5.70 3.35
C ASP A 228 -4.17 -7.08 3.96
N ASN A 229 -5.19 -7.86 4.34
CA ASN A 229 -4.99 -9.13 5.03
C ASN A 229 -4.39 -10.25 4.17
N ARG A 230 -4.30 -10.06 2.85
CA ARG A 230 -3.58 -10.99 1.96
C ARG A 230 -2.08 -10.92 2.14
N VAL A 231 -1.57 -9.82 2.68
CA VAL A 231 -0.15 -9.51 2.95
C VAL A 231 0.69 -9.41 1.69
N THR A 232 0.63 -10.39 0.79
CA THR A 232 1.37 -10.40 -0.48
C THR A 232 0.51 -10.90 -1.64
N VAL A 233 0.90 -10.48 -2.85
CA VAL A 233 0.39 -11.04 -4.10
C VAL A 233 1.55 -11.51 -4.98
N ARG A 234 1.30 -12.57 -5.76
CA ARG A 234 2.22 -13.14 -6.74
C ARG A 234 2.14 -12.42 -8.08
N HIS A 235 2.89 -12.92 -9.06
CA HIS A 235 2.94 -12.34 -10.41
C HIS A 235 1.57 -12.24 -11.09
N ASP A 236 0.68 -13.18 -10.84
CA ASP A 236 -0.68 -13.21 -11.39
C ASP A 236 -1.71 -12.46 -10.52
N LEU A 237 -1.25 -11.68 -9.55
CA LEU A 237 -2.04 -10.97 -8.53
C LEU A 237 -2.86 -11.87 -7.61
N THR A 238 -2.63 -13.20 -7.62
CA THR A 238 -3.20 -14.11 -6.64
C THR A 238 -2.51 -13.95 -5.29
N GLU A 239 -3.19 -14.38 -4.22
CA GLU A 239 -2.68 -14.30 -2.85
C GLU A 239 -1.41 -15.13 -2.69
N GLY A 240 -0.40 -14.55 -2.02
CA GLY A 240 0.85 -15.21 -1.68
C GLY A 240 0.76 -16.05 -0.41
N ASP A 241 1.89 -16.62 0.03
CA ASP A 241 1.95 -17.52 1.19
C ASP A 241 2.40 -16.84 2.49
N TYR A 242 2.48 -15.52 2.50
CA TYR A 242 2.89 -14.77 3.68
C TYR A 242 1.71 -14.45 4.60
N ASP A 243 1.94 -14.56 5.90
CA ASP A 243 1.07 -13.99 6.93
C ASP A 243 1.62 -12.65 7.44
N GLN A 244 0.83 -11.91 8.20
CA GLN A 244 1.31 -10.71 8.87
C GLN A 244 1.46 -10.93 10.38
N CYS A 245 2.63 -10.62 10.92
CA CYS A 245 2.79 -10.53 12.36
C CYS A 245 1.97 -9.36 12.91
N HIS A 246 0.91 -9.63 13.66
CA HIS A 246 0.05 -8.59 14.23
C HIS A 246 0.68 -7.78 15.38
N ALA A 247 1.91 -8.15 15.81
CA ALA A 247 2.67 -7.39 16.80
C ALA A 247 3.58 -6.34 16.14
N CYS A 248 4.46 -6.74 15.22
CA CYS A 248 5.42 -5.84 14.56
C CYS A 248 5.02 -5.41 13.13
N ARG A 249 4.03 -6.04 12.53
CA ARG A 249 3.54 -5.81 11.16
C ARG A 249 4.46 -6.27 10.05
N THR A 250 5.54 -6.96 10.36
CA THR A 250 6.42 -7.59 9.36
C THR A 250 5.70 -8.77 8.70
N PRO A 251 5.85 -8.98 7.39
CA PRO A 251 5.44 -10.22 6.73
C PRO A 251 6.15 -11.43 7.35
N VAL A 252 5.45 -12.56 7.41
CA VAL A 252 5.91 -13.80 8.02
C VAL A 252 5.83 -14.91 6.98
N SER A 253 6.96 -15.47 6.59
CA SER A 253 7.03 -16.56 5.61
C SER A 253 6.55 -17.90 6.19
N VAL A 254 6.50 -18.92 5.36
CA VAL A 254 6.22 -20.32 5.80
C VAL A 254 7.29 -20.79 6.77
N GLU A 255 8.57 -20.47 6.49
CA GLU A 255 9.71 -20.82 7.34
C GLU A 255 9.66 -20.09 8.68
N ASP A 256 9.31 -18.81 8.68
CA ASP A 256 9.13 -18.02 9.90
C ASP A 256 8.04 -18.63 10.80
N ARG A 257 6.94 -19.12 10.19
CA ARG A 257 5.83 -19.78 10.93
C ARG A 257 6.24 -21.11 11.54
N ALA A 258 7.26 -21.77 11.00
CA ALA A 258 7.83 -22.99 11.56
C ALA A 258 8.81 -22.73 12.72
N SER A 259 9.18 -21.49 12.98
CA SER A 259 10.09 -21.10 14.05
C SER A 259 9.45 -21.24 15.43
N GLU A 260 10.26 -21.64 16.44
CA GLU A 260 9.86 -21.66 17.86
C GLU A 260 9.48 -20.28 18.41
N HIS A 261 9.91 -19.19 17.74
CA HIS A 261 9.62 -17.82 18.11
C HIS A 261 8.31 -17.29 17.50
N TYR A 262 7.67 -18.09 16.66
CA TYR A 262 6.37 -17.74 16.08
C TYR A 262 5.22 -18.17 16.99
N VAL A 263 4.47 -17.17 17.44
CA VAL A 263 3.20 -17.40 18.15
C VAL A 263 2.13 -16.55 17.44
N ALA A 264 1.18 -17.23 16.79
CA ALA A 264 0.15 -16.57 15.98
C ALA A 264 -0.53 -15.40 16.72
N GLY A 265 -0.53 -14.23 16.11
CA GLY A 265 -1.10 -13.00 16.68
C GLY A 265 -0.26 -12.32 17.77
N ILE A 266 0.82 -12.91 18.26
CA ILE A 266 1.60 -12.44 19.42
C ILE A 266 3.02 -12.08 19.06
N SER A 267 3.77 -12.93 18.36
CA SER A 267 5.19 -12.72 18.02
C SER A 267 5.60 -13.46 16.75
N CYS A 268 6.71 -13.03 16.15
CA CYS A 268 7.39 -13.74 15.07
C CYS A 268 8.91 -13.67 15.27
N PRO A 269 9.74 -14.40 14.48
CA PRO A 269 11.20 -14.38 14.61
C PRO A 269 11.82 -12.98 14.55
N HIS A 270 11.18 -12.04 13.85
CA HIS A 270 11.68 -10.67 13.69
C HIS A 270 11.45 -9.76 14.92
N CYS A 271 10.59 -10.16 15.86
CA CYS A 271 10.22 -9.32 16.99
C CYS A 271 10.14 -9.99 18.35
N TRP A 272 10.28 -11.31 18.45
CA TRP A 272 10.05 -12.06 19.68
C TRP A 272 10.89 -11.55 20.86
N ASP A 273 12.13 -11.13 20.61
CA ASP A 273 13.10 -10.60 21.58
C ASP A 273 12.99 -9.08 21.80
N LYS A 274 12.29 -8.36 20.89
CA LYS A 274 12.19 -6.87 20.88
C LYS A 274 10.87 -6.37 21.46
N LEU A 275 9.88 -7.24 21.65
CA LEU A 275 8.57 -6.84 22.17
C LEU A 275 8.66 -6.45 23.65
N SER A 276 8.19 -5.24 23.96
CA SER A 276 7.98 -4.87 25.35
C SER A 276 6.94 -5.78 26.01
N GLU A 277 7.05 -5.97 27.33
CA GLU A 277 6.07 -6.76 28.09
C GLU A 277 4.64 -6.26 27.92
N LYS A 278 4.46 -4.94 27.89
CA LYS A 278 3.16 -4.28 27.64
C LYS A 278 2.60 -4.66 26.25
N THR A 279 3.43 -4.61 25.21
CA THR A 279 3.02 -4.97 23.84
C THR A 279 2.66 -6.45 23.76
N ARG A 280 3.47 -7.32 24.38
CA ARG A 280 3.22 -8.76 24.43
C ARG A 280 1.89 -9.09 25.13
N ARG A 281 1.62 -8.50 26.29
CA ARG A 281 0.35 -8.67 27.02
C ARG A 281 -0.83 -8.22 26.17
N SER A 282 -0.76 -7.04 25.56
CA SER A 282 -1.81 -6.52 24.68
C SER A 282 -2.06 -7.43 23.47
N ALA A 283 -1.01 -8.06 22.91
CA ALA A 283 -1.13 -9.02 21.82
C ALA A 283 -1.84 -10.30 22.26
N ILE A 284 -1.49 -10.83 23.44
CA ILE A 284 -2.14 -12.02 24.05
C ILE A 284 -3.63 -11.74 24.29
N ASP A 285 -3.97 -10.61 24.90
CA ASP A 285 -5.36 -10.25 25.19
C ASP A 285 -6.19 -10.13 23.90
N ARG A 286 -5.62 -9.48 22.87
CA ARG A 286 -6.25 -9.37 21.56
C ARG A 286 -6.48 -10.75 20.94
N GLN A 287 -5.47 -11.63 20.92
CA GLN A 287 -5.57 -12.96 20.35
C GLN A 287 -6.64 -13.78 21.05
N LYS A 288 -6.69 -13.73 22.37
CA LYS A 288 -7.73 -14.38 23.18
C LYS A 288 -9.15 -13.89 22.80
N GLN A 289 -9.33 -12.60 22.56
CA GLN A 289 -10.64 -12.08 22.13
C GLN A 289 -11.02 -12.57 20.72
N ILE A 290 -10.06 -12.69 19.81
CA ILE A 290 -10.29 -13.25 18.47
C ILE A 290 -10.71 -14.71 18.55
N GLU A 291 -10.02 -15.52 19.35
CA GLU A 291 -10.33 -16.94 19.56
C GLU A 291 -11.71 -17.14 20.21
N LEU A 292 -12.04 -16.33 21.20
CA LEU A 292 -13.36 -16.35 21.84
C LEU A 292 -14.48 -15.99 20.86
N ALA A 293 -14.29 -14.97 20.02
CA ALA A 293 -15.25 -14.59 19.00
C ALA A 293 -15.44 -15.72 17.98
N LYS A 294 -14.34 -16.34 17.52
CA LYS A 294 -14.37 -17.48 16.60
C LYS A 294 -15.12 -18.68 17.22
N ALA A 295 -14.80 -19.02 18.46
CA ALA A 295 -15.47 -20.14 19.18
C ALA A 295 -16.97 -19.91 19.40
N ARG A 296 -17.41 -18.64 19.46
CA ARG A 296 -18.81 -18.23 19.62
C ARG A 296 -19.54 -17.95 18.30
N ASN A 297 -18.90 -18.17 17.17
CA ASN A 297 -19.43 -17.80 15.84
C ASN A 297 -19.82 -16.31 15.74
N GLN A 298 -19.07 -15.44 16.45
CA GLN A 298 -19.27 -14.00 16.45
C GLN A 298 -18.37 -13.32 15.39
N PRO A 299 -18.74 -12.15 14.89
CA PRO A 299 -17.89 -11.38 13.99
C PRO A 299 -16.53 -11.08 14.60
N HIS A 300 -15.52 -10.91 13.73
CA HIS A 300 -14.15 -10.59 14.17
C HIS A 300 -14.13 -9.33 15.05
N PRO A 301 -13.52 -9.34 16.26
CA PRO A 301 -13.63 -8.24 17.21
C PRO A 301 -13.04 -6.91 16.68
N ILE A 302 -12.09 -6.99 15.73
CA ILE A 302 -11.60 -5.82 15.03
C ILE A 302 -12.62 -5.45 13.94
N GLY A 303 -13.31 -4.33 14.11
CA GLY A 303 -14.29 -3.83 13.15
C GLY A 303 -15.74 -4.07 13.54
N TYR A 304 -16.00 -4.87 14.56
CA TYR A 304 -17.33 -5.00 15.11
C TYR A 304 -17.66 -3.88 16.10
N ASN A 305 -18.77 -3.18 15.87
CA ASN A 305 -19.23 -2.12 16.76
C ASN A 305 -20.29 -2.65 17.71
N TYR A 306 -19.87 -3.13 18.87
CA TYR A 306 -20.78 -3.66 19.90
C TYR A 306 -21.86 -2.67 20.37
N LYS A 307 -21.62 -1.35 20.19
CA LYS A 307 -22.62 -0.32 20.58
C LYS A 307 -23.77 -0.22 19.57
N GLN A 308 -23.55 -0.49 18.29
CA GLN A 308 -24.62 -0.54 17.29
C GLN A 308 -25.45 -1.81 17.40
N ALA A 309 -24.82 -2.96 17.65
CA ALA A 309 -25.53 -4.23 17.78
C ALA A 309 -26.45 -4.32 19.02
N SER A 310 -26.17 -3.55 20.07
CA SER A 310 -27.05 -3.48 21.26
C SER A 310 -28.24 -2.51 21.12
N SER A 311 -28.30 -1.72 20.04
CA SER A 311 -29.42 -0.82 19.74
C SER A 311 -30.42 -1.44 18.72
N GLU A 312 -30.06 -2.56 18.09
CA GLU A 312 -30.88 -3.29 17.10
C GLU A 312 -31.45 -4.61 17.67
N ALA A 313 -31.14 -4.96 18.93
CA ALA A 313 -31.69 -6.09 19.67
C ALA A 313 -32.69 -5.62 20.74
#